data_80fb0da5e31870bffdceb33f51a5f8d7
#
_entry.id   80fb0da5e31870bffdceb33f51a5f8d7
#
_cell.length_a   1.000
_cell.length_b   1.000
_cell.length_c   1.000
_cell.angle_alpha   90.00
_cell.angle_beta   90.00
_cell.angle_gamma   90.00
#
_symmetry.space_group_name_H-M   'P 1'
#
loop_
_entity.id
_entity.type
_entity.pdbx_description
1 polymer ?
#
loop_
_entity_poly.entity_id
_entity_poly.type
_entity_poly.pdbx_seq_one_letter_code
_entity_poly.pdbx_strand_id
1 'polypeptide(L)'
;MIDFHTIIILSFTAALIKLTIAGYVYYLNSKSKVNQIFALLFFFQGIWDIGKGLMWLSPLKSSAFLFGKISYAAYIISVFLFAHFCWIYLKRKNIFSKSKLGLTVWYIPMFILIGALFSTNLVLFDLSAPGEVDIGFNLELWVYQYGPMYNYFFFVFQMLPFLYGFIIFIHKFFTSTNLDLKRRLVYIIIGAGFPIIIGIPTGVVLPAIGVRLPPHNNLLTLLMSIFIGIGIIKYKLLSITPNLEKVKKSVKFSDDIKKSNLNYGSSYLIEKPDSIDTSYQFFLYNLYKGNYGFIITERNPAELRKELNIVNTPIAWITEQETDESSFGPNDLEQIFATVESFVKTVKNSFIIVDCIDLLKIHNNFHKIQYFLRRLNALTKQTGACLIVPYGPLHLSKKERIVFKSEFTYVTAKGRMSTLTGSIIDLYQKIPGKERYIVLGYNNVVKALLHEFVRRKISCILVTTENLSINYPPSIKVVKKNPQIKDVL
;
A
#
# COMPACT_ATOMS: atom_id res chain seq x y z
N MET A 1 27.56 35.18 -12.84
CA MET A 1 27.22 35.12 -14.31
C MET A 1 26.95 33.66 -14.63
N ILE A 2 25.81 33.34 -15.21
CA ILE A 2 25.53 31.97 -15.65
C ILE A 2 26.23 31.81 -17.00
N ASP A 3 27.18 30.89 -17.06
CA ASP A 3 27.95 30.60 -18.27
C ASP A 3 27.47 29.31 -18.94
N PHE A 4 27.96 29.04 -20.15
CA PHE A 4 27.66 27.85 -20.93
C PHE A 4 27.92 26.55 -20.16
N HIS A 5 29.05 26.45 -19.47
CA HIS A 5 29.43 25.25 -18.73
C HIS A 5 28.49 25.02 -17.54
N THR A 6 28.09 26.07 -16.84
CA THR A 6 27.15 26.00 -15.71
C THR A 6 25.82 25.40 -16.13
N ILE A 7 25.26 25.81 -17.28
CA ILE A 7 23.98 25.28 -17.77
C ILE A 7 24.08 23.79 -18.11
N ILE A 8 25.16 23.37 -18.74
CA ILE A 8 25.41 21.96 -19.10
C ILE A 8 25.57 21.11 -17.83
N ILE A 9 26.40 21.55 -16.89
CA ILE A 9 26.60 20.86 -15.60
C ILE A 9 25.26 20.74 -14.87
N LEU A 10 24.45 21.80 -14.83
CA LEU A 10 23.15 21.80 -14.21
C LEU A 10 22.20 20.78 -14.86
N SER A 11 22.24 20.66 -16.19
CA SER A 11 21.44 19.69 -16.94
C SER A 11 21.79 18.25 -16.58
N PHE A 12 23.08 17.89 -16.60
CA PHE A 12 23.51 16.54 -16.21
C PHE A 12 23.31 16.25 -14.73
N THR A 13 23.48 17.25 -13.85
CA THR A 13 23.17 17.13 -12.41
C THR A 13 21.70 16.86 -12.19
N ALA A 14 20.81 17.59 -12.88
CA ALA A 14 19.37 17.36 -12.83
C ALA A 14 19.01 15.94 -13.31
N ALA A 15 19.63 15.49 -14.38
CA ALA A 15 19.44 14.13 -14.89
C ALA A 15 19.87 13.07 -13.85
N LEU A 16 21.03 13.22 -13.25
CA LEU A 16 21.55 12.29 -12.25
C LEU A 16 20.61 12.18 -11.02
N ILE A 17 20.16 13.33 -10.51
CA ILE A 17 19.20 13.36 -9.38
C ILE A 17 17.88 12.65 -9.77
N LYS A 18 17.32 12.94 -10.94
CA LYS A 18 16.08 12.31 -11.40
C LYS A 18 16.21 10.82 -11.59
N LEU A 19 17.29 10.36 -12.22
CA LEU A 19 17.56 8.92 -12.41
C LEU A 19 17.78 8.22 -11.06
N THR A 20 18.45 8.85 -10.11
CA THR A 20 18.63 8.33 -8.75
C THR A 20 17.27 8.20 -8.03
N ILE A 21 16.40 9.20 -8.12
CA ILE A 21 15.05 9.15 -7.56
C ILE A 21 14.23 8.05 -8.25
N ALA A 22 14.30 7.92 -9.57
CA ALA A 22 13.61 6.88 -10.31
C ALA A 22 14.03 5.47 -9.87
N GLY A 23 15.34 5.23 -9.79
CA GLY A 23 15.91 3.96 -9.31
C GLY A 23 15.53 3.66 -7.87
N TYR A 24 15.63 4.65 -6.99
CA TYR A 24 15.27 4.51 -5.58
C TYR A 24 13.79 4.17 -5.40
N VAL A 25 12.88 4.88 -6.07
CA VAL A 25 11.44 4.63 -5.99
C VAL A 25 11.08 3.25 -6.55
N TYR A 26 11.69 2.85 -7.66
CA TYR A 26 11.50 1.51 -8.21
C TYR A 26 11.99 0.43 -7.23
N TYR A 27 13.16 0.63 -6.63
CA TYR A 27 13.73 -0.27 -5.62
C TYR A 27 12.83 -0.39 -4.37
N LEU A 28 12.23 0.71 -3.91
CA LEU A 28 11.33 0.70 -2.75
C LEU A 28 10.17 -0.28 -2.94
N ASN A 29 9.57 -0.33 -4.12
CA ASN A 29 8.53 -1.29 -4.44
C ASN A 29 8.30 -1.45 -5.94
N SER A 30 9.06 -2.36 -6.55
CA SER A 30 8.96 -2.67 -7.98
C SER A 30 7.62 -3.30 -8.41
N LYS A 31 6.80 -3.81 -7.48
CA LYS A 31 5.49 -4.40 -7.79
C LYS A 31 4.35 -3.37 -7.76
N SER A 32 4.56 -2.20 -7.15
CA SER A 32 3.58 -1.13 -7.10
C SER A 32 3.48 -0.41 -8.45
N LYS A 33 2.29 -0.42 -9.05
CA LYS A 33 2.03 0.34 -10.28
C LYS A 33 2.31 1.85 -10.12
N VAL A 34 2.02 2.41 -8.94
CA VAL A 34 2.29 3.82 -8.62
C VAL A 34 3.79 4.09 -8.70
N ASN A 35 4.61 3.21 -8.07
CA ASN A 35 6.06 3.34 -8.08
C ASN A 35 6.64 3.12 -9.48
N GLN A 36 6.13 2.14 -10.24
CA GLN A 36 6.55 1.89 -11.62
C GLN A 36 6.33 3.11 -12.51
N ILE A 37 5.12 3.68 -12.50
CA ILE A 37 4.79 4.85 -13.34
C ILE A 37 5.57 6.07 -12.89
N PHE A 38 5.74 6.28 -11.58
CA PHE A 38 6.55 7.36 -11.05
C PHE A 38 8.03 7.22 -11.44
N ALA A 39 8.59 6.03 -11.32
CA ALA A 39 9.96 5.76 -11.73
C ALA A 39 10.16 5.98 -13.24
N LEU A 40 9.22 5.53 -14.08
CA LEU A 40 9.25 5.80 -15.51
C LEU A 40 9.16 7.29 -15.83
N LEU A 41 8.30 8.03 -15.12
CA LEU A 41 8.19 9.49 -15.25
C LEU A 41 9.55 10.18 -15.03
N PHE A 42 10.21 9.89 -13.92
CA PHE A 42 11.50 10.50 -13.58
C PHE A 42 12.64 9.98 -14.45
N PHE A 43 12.58 8.74 -14.92
CA PHE A 43 13.52 8.20 -15.88
C PHE A 43 13.49 8.98 -17.20
N PHE A 44 12.30 9.20 -17.79
CA PHE A 44 12.18 9.96 -19.03
C PHE A 44 12.49 11.45 -18.83
N GLN A 45 12.22 12.03 -17.67
CA GLN A 45 12.71 13.38 -17.35
C GLN A 45 14.24 13.45 -17.26
N GLY A 46 14.91 12.40 -16.77
CA GLY A 46 16.36 12.29 -16.81
C GLY A 46 16.91 12.22 -18.23
N ILE A 47 16.27 11.41 -19.10
CA ILE A 47 16.61 11.34 -20.54
C ILE A 47 16.43 12.71 -21.22
N TRP A 48 15.37 13.44 -20.86
CA TRP A 48 15.16 14.80 -21.38
C TRP A 48 16.33 15.72 -21.04
N ASP A 49 16.79 15.72 -19.78
CA ASP A 49 17.93 16.55 -19.36
C ASP A 49 19.24 16.11 -20.03
N ILE A 50 19.51 14.80 -20.12
CA ILE A 50 20.69 14.28 -20.83
C ILE A 50 20.66 14.71 -22.29
N GLY A 51 19.53 14.52 -22.96
CA GLY A 51 19.37 14.90 -24.37
C GLY A 51 19.60 16.38 -24.59
N LYS A 52 19.13 17.25 -23.68
CA LYS A 52 19.43 18.70 -23.70
C LYS A 52 20.91 18.99 -23.53
N GLY A 53 21.54 18.40 -22.53
CA GLY A 53 22.99 18.59 -22.31
C GLY A 53 23.81 18.16 -23.50
N LEU A 54 23.49 17.00 -24.08
CA LEU A 54 24.16 16.49 -25.29
C LEU A 54 23.89 17.35 -26.53
N MET A 55 22.67 17.89 -26.69
CA MET A 55 22.33 18.84 -27.75
C MET A 55 23.23 20.08 -27.69
N TRP A 56 23.40 20.67 -26.51
CA TRP A 56 24.21 21.87 -26.33
C TRP A 56 25.71 21.58 -26.48
N LEU A 57 26.18 20.39 -26.10
CA LEU A 57 27.59 19.99 -26.29
C LEU A 57 27.93 19.59 -27.73
N SER A 58 26.92 19.35 -28.57
CA SER A 58 27.18 18.82 -29.93
C SER A 58 27.82 19.89 -30.82
N PRO A 59 28.97 19.58 -31.49
CA PRO A 59 29.60 20.52 -32.41
C PRO A 59 28.90 20.58 -33.75
N LEU A 60 28.15 19.54 -34.10
CA LEU A 60 27.47 19.42 -35.41
C LEU A 60 25.95 19.62 -35.23
N LYS A 61 25.36 20.43 -36.12
CA LYS A 61 23.93 20.70 -36.15
C LYS A 61 23.09 19.40 -36.23
N SER A 62 23.50 18.45 -37.04
CA SER A 62 22.79 17.19 -37.23
C SER A 62 22.70 16.35 -35.95
N SER A 63 23.82 16.23 -35.22
CA SER A 63 23.84 15.54 -33.93
C SER A 63 23.09 16.31 -32.86
N ALA A 64 23.26 17.62 -32.80
CA ALA A 64 22.49 18.48 -31.90
C ALA A 64 20.98 18.34 -32.13
N PHE A 65 20.53 18.33 -33.38
CA PHE A 65 19.12 18.17 -33.73
C PHE A 65 18.56 16.79 -33.34
N LEU A 66 19.37 15.72 -33.55
CA LEU A 66 18.99 14.37 -33.12
C LEU A 66 18.83 14.29 -31.59
N PHE A 67 19.80 14.80 -30.82
CA PHE A 67 19.70 14.82 -29.36
C PHE A 67 18.53 15.71 -28.88
N GLY A 68 18.28 16.81 -29.59
CA GLY A 68 17.13 17.67 -29.38
C GLY A 68 15.80 16.92 -29.57
N LYS A 69 15.65 16.16 -30.65
CA LYS A 69 14.44 15.32 -30.89
C LYS A 69 14.27 14.24 -29.81
N ILE A 70 15.36 13.55 -29.44
CA ILE A 70 15.33 12.55 -28.36
C ILE A 70 14.89 13.19 -27.03
N SER A 71 15.47 14.33 -26.69
CA SER A 71 15.12 15.10 -25.51
C SER A 71 13.62 15.46 -25.52
N TYR A 72 13.12 15.98 -26.63
CA TYR A 72 11.73 16.40 -26.75
C TYR A 72 10.75 15.22 -26.70
N ALA A 73 11.11 14.06 -27.29
CA ALA A 73 10.32 12.84 -27.20
C ALA A 73 10.20 12.36 -25.74
N ALA A 74 11.31 12.39 -24.98
CA ALA A 74 11.32 12.03 -23.57
C ALA A 74 10.45 12.98 -22.73
N TYR A 75 10.44 14.28 -23.06
CA TYR A 75 9.55 15.25 -22.45
C TYR A 75 8.07 14.92 -22.73
N ILE A 76 7.69 14.65 -23.99
CA ILE A 76 6.30 14.23 -24.33
C ILE A 76 5.88 13.03 -23.50
N ILE A 77 6.71 11.97 -23.44
CA ILE A 77 6.41 10.76 -22.65
C ILE A 77 6.20 11.11 -21.18
N SER A 78 7.03 11.98 -20.60
CA SER A 78 6.96 12.36 -19.20
C SER A 78 5.64 13.06 -18.82
N VAL A 79 5.10 13.87 -19.72
CA VAL A 79 3.82 14.58 -19.51
C VAL A 79 2.63 13.60 -19.42
N PHE A 80 2.58 12.63 -20.34
CA PHE A 80 1.53 11.60 -20.30
C PHE A 80 1.65 10.69 -19.07
N LEU A 81 2.87 10.36 -18.69
CA LEU A 81 3.14 9.59 -17.47
C LEU A 81 2.76 10.36 -16.20
N PHE A 82 2.95 11.68 -16.17
CA PHE A 82 2.54 12.50 -15.03
C PHE A 82 1.01 12.46 -14.81
N ALA A 83 0.21 12.63 -15.84
CA ALA A 83 -1.24 12.51 -15.74
C ALA A 83 -1.67 11.10 -15.33
N HIS A 84 -1.04 10.07 -15.90
CA HIS A 84 -1.27 8.67 -15.50
C HIS A 84 -0.91 8.43 -14.03
N PHE A 85 0.21 8.95 -13.57
CA PHE A 85 0.61 8.93 -12.15
C PHE A 85 -0.47 9.56 -11.26
N CYS A 86 -1.00 10.72 -11.62
CA CYS A 86 -2.06 11.40 -10.86
C CYS A 86 -3.28 10.52 -10.66
N TRP A 87 -3.73 9.83 -11.69
CA TRP A 87 -4.90 8.93 -11.61
C TRP A 87 -4.67 7.73 -10.69
N ILE A 88 -3.52 7.07 -10.84
CA ILE A 88 -3.20 5.89 -10.04
C ILE A 88 -2.96 6.28 -8.59
N TYR A 89 -2.22 7.36 -8.35
CA TYR A 89 -1.89 7.83 -7.01
C TYR A 89 -3.15 8.18 -6.20
N LEU A 90 -4.10 8.88 -6.81
CA LEU A 90 -5.35 9.25 -6.17
C LEU A 90 -6.43 8.16 -6.25
N LYS A 91 -6.12 6.99 -6.81
CA LYS A 91 -7.07 5.89 -7.06
C LYS A 91 -8.33 6.37 -7.79
N ARG A 92 -8.20 7.38 -8.65
CA ARG A 92 -9.33 7.98 -9.36
C ARG A 92 -9.70 7.12 -10.57
N LYS A 93 -10.93 6.61 -10.58
CA LYS A 93 -11.48 5.90 -11.75
C LYS A 93 -11.94 6.93 -12.77
N ASN A 94 -11.28 6.99 -13.92
CA ASN A 94 -11.72 7.77 -15.09
C ASN A 94 -11.97 6.83 -16.28
N ILE A 95 -12.45 7.37 -17.39
CA ILE A 95 -12.77 6.61 -18.60
C ILE A 95 -11.53 5.85 -19.09
N PHE A 96 -10.35 6.47 -19.04
CA PHE A 96 -9.08 5.87 -19.50
C PHE A 96 -8.50 4.83 -18.53
N SER A 97 -8.70 5.00 -17.22
CA SER A 97 -8.14 4.08 -16.22
C SER A 97 -9.00 2.85 -15.93
N LYS A 98 -10.24 2.78 -16.44
CA LYS A 98 -11.19 1.69 -16.19
C LYS A 98 -10.84 0.40 -16.94
N SER A 99 -10.20 0.48 -18.08
CA SER A 99 -9.89 -0.67 -18.94
C SER A 99 -8.51 -0.59 -19.56
N LYS A 100 -7.95 -1.73 -19.98
CA LYS A 100 -6.69 -1.75 -20.74
C LYS A 100 -6.81 -0.96 -22.06
N LEU A 101 -7.95 -1.07 -22.73
CA LEU A 101 -8.24 -0.33 -23.97
C LEU A 101 -8.26 1.17 -23.72
N GLY A 102 -8.92 1.65 -22.65
CA GLY A 102 -8.92 3.06 -22.28
C GLY A 102 -7.51 3.61 -22.04
N LEU A 103 -6.66 2.83 -21.38
CA LEU A 103 -5.28 3.22 -21.15
C LEU A 103 -4.48 3.26 -22.46
N THR A 104 -4.71 2.32 -23.37
CA THR A 104 -4.09 2.34 -24.72
C THR A 104 -4.50 3.60 -25.48
N VAL A 105 -5.80 3.93 -25.49
CA VAL A 105 -6.33 5.16 -26.13
C VAL A 105 -5.67 6.41 -25.57
N TRP A 106 -5.39 6.46 -24.26
CA TRP A 106 -4.69 7.57 -23.62
C TRP A 106 -3.29 7.81 -24.20
N TYR A 107 -2.56 6.75 -24.54
CA TYR A 107 -1.21 6.86 -25.06
C TYR A 107 -1.11 7.02 -26.59
N ILE A 108 -2.20 6.82 -27.33
CA ILE A 108 -2.20 7.00 -28.80
C ILE A 108 -1.71 8.40 -29.23
N PRO A 109 -2.21 9.53 -28.67
CA PRO A 109 -1.72 10.85 -29.05
C PRO A 109 -0.22 11.03 -28.79
N MET A 110 0.31 10.44 -27.72
CA MET A 110 1.73 10.46 -27.42
C MET A 110 2.56 9.82 -28.54
N PHE A 111 2.16 8.62 -29.00
CA PHE A 111 2.87 7.93 -30.08
C PHE A 111 2.75 8.68 -31.42
N ILE A 112 1.59 9.27 -31.71
CA ILE A 112 1.40 10.11 -32.91
C ILE A 112 2.33 11.32 -32.86
N LEU A 113 2.45 11.99 -31.72
CA LEU A 113 3.34 13.14 -31.54
C LEU A 113 4.81 12.77 -31.72
N ILE A 114 5.23 11.65 -31.15
CA ILE A 114 6.61 11.15 -31.30
C ILE A 114 6.87 10.78 -32.75
N GLY A 115 5.94 10.11 -33.41
CA GLY A 115 6.02 9.81 -34.83
C GLY A 115 6.16 11.09 -35.67
N ALA A 116 5.30 12.08 -35.45
CA ALA A 116 5.37 13.38 -36.14
C ALA A 116 6.68 14.13 -35.88
N LEU A 117 7.22 14.06 -34.66
CA LEU A 117 8.49 14.68 -34.26
C LEU A 117 9.69 14.14 -35.09
N PHE A 118 9.71 12.83 -35.35
CA PHE A 118 10.83 12.21 -36.06
C PHE A 118 10.66 12.19 -37.58
N SER A 119 9.41 12.06 -38.07
CA SER A 119 9.11 11.91 -39.49
C SER A 119 8.78 13.19 -40.23
N THR A 120 8.50 14.29 -39.51
CA THR A 120 8.10 15.57 -40.09
C THR A 120 8.80 16.75 -39.41
N ASN A 121 8.66 17.95 -40.05
CA ASN A 121 9.13 19.22 -39.49
C ASN A 121 7.97 20.05 -38.87
N LEU A 122 6.82 19.39 -38.62
CA LEU A 122 5.62 20.10 -38.10
C LEU A 122 5.77 20.54 -36.65
N VAL A 123 6.50 19.76 -35.83
CA VAL A 123 6.70 20.01 -34.38
C VAL A 123 8.01 20.77 -34.13
N LEU A 124 9.12 20.20 -34.56
CA LEU A 124 10.44 20.83 -34.54
C LEU A 124 10.94 20.96 -35.99
N PHE A 125 11.16 22.18 -36.40
CA PHE A 125 11.55 22.48 -37.78
C PHE A 125 13.08 22.33 -37.95
N ASP A 126 13.86 23.02 -37.08
CA ASP A 126 15.31 23.08 -37.16
C ASP A 126 15.92 23.51 -35.80
N LEU A 127 17.22 23.74 -35.78
CA LEU A 127 17.96 24.42 -34.72
C LEU A 127 18.64 25.68 -35.25
N SER A 128 18.53 26.77 -34.51
CA SER A 128 19.41 27.94 -34.69
C SER A 128 20.78 27.64 -34.13
N ALA A 129 21.83 28.04 -34.84
CA ALA A 129 23.20 27.89 -34.37
C ALA A 129 23.48 28.73 -33.13
N PRO A 130 24.50 28.36 -32.33
CA PRO A 130 24.96 29.18 -31.24
C PRO A 130 25.32 30.60 -31.72
N GLY A 131 24.78 31.62 -31.01
CA GLY A 131 24.96 33.03 -31.38
C GLY A 131 23.98 33.59 -32.40
N GLU A 132 23.21 32.76 -33.15
CA GLU A 132 22.19 33.28 -34.11
C GLU A 132 20.97 33.87 -33.42
N VAL A 133 20.69 33.46 -32.19
CA VAL A 133 19.54 33.90 -31.43
C VAL A 133 19.96 34.37 -30.07
N ASP A 134 19.69 35.63 -29.75
CA ASP A 134 19.91 36.17 -28.42
C ASP A 134 18.90 35.56 -27.44
N ILE A 135 19.42 34.77 -26.47
CA ILE A 135 18.64 34.17 -25.39
C ILE A 135 18.97 34.81 -24.04
N GLY A 136 19.70 35.93 -24.06
CA GLY A 136 20.17 36.65 -22.88
C GLY A 136 21.44 36.05 -22.27
N PHE A 137 22.12 36.88 -21.47
CA PHE A 137 23.37 36.50 -20.75
C PHE A 137 24.56 36.11 -21.65
N ASN A 138 24.57 36.49 -22.91
CA ASN A 138 25.59 36.11 -23.92
C ASN A 138 25.82 34.60 -24.05
N LEU A 139 24.73 33.86 -23.93
CA LEU A 139 24.77 32.39 -24.02
C LEU A 139 24.67 31.96 -25.49
N GLU A 140 25.69 31.28 -25.96
CA GLU A 140 25.75 30.66 -27.28
C GLU A 140 25.32 29.21 -27.22
N LEU A 141 24.01 28.94 -27.38
CA LEU A 141 23.42 27.61 -27.30
C LEU A 141 22.62 27.28 -28.56
N TRP A 142 22.51 25.99 -28.88
CA TRP A 142 21.53 25.52 -29.87
C TRP A 142 20.12 25.81 -29.38
N VAL A 143 19.32 26.48 -30.20
CA VAL A 143 17.94 26.89 -29.88
C VAL A 143 16.97 26.22 -30.85
N TYR A 144 15.88 25.65 -30.34
CA TYR A 144 14.84 25.05 -31.17
C TYR A 144 14.13 26.09 -32.05
N GLN A 145 14.03 25.76 -33.31
CA GLN A 145 13.06 26.39 -34.24
C GLN A 145 11.82 25.49 -34.28
N TYR A 146 10.72 26.04 -33.78
CA TYR A 146 9.47 25.29 -33.69
C TYR A 146 8.75 25.28 -35.03
N GLY A 147 8.13 24.16 -35.39
CA GLY A 147 7.34 23.99 -36.57
C GLY A 147 5.94 24.68 -36.47
N PRO A 148 5.22 24.79 -37.60
CA PRO A 148 3.98 25.53 -37.65
C PRO A 148 2.86 25.00 -36.76
N MET A 149 2.92 23.72 -36.42
CA MET A 149 1.91 23.09 -35.56
C MET A 149 2.33 23.00 -34.08
N TYR A 150 3.51 23.48 -33.71
CA TYR A 150 4.05 23.39 -32.35
C TYR A 150 3.08 23.95 -31.31
N ASN A 151 2.58 25.16 -31.50
CA ASN A 151 1.72 25.82 -30.51
C ASN A 151 0.43 25.02 -30.27
N TYR A 152 -0.21 24.49 -31.31
CA TYR A 152 -1.42 23.69 -31.19
C TYR A 152 -1.15 22.36 -30.51
N PHE A 153 -0.11 21.63 -30.94
CA PHE A 153 0.27 20.37 -30.32
C PHE A 153 0.73 20.53 -28.87
N PHE A 154 1.52 21.58 -28.62
CA PHE A 154 2.00 21.86 -27.26
C PHE A 154 0.81 22.13 -26.31
N PHE A 155 -0.10 23.00 -26.72
CA PHE A 155 -1.22 23.39 -25.84
C PHE A 155 -2.17 22.23 -25.58
N VAL A 156 -2.60 21.54 -26.61
CA VAL A 156 -3.61 20.47 -26.50
C VAL A 156 -3.07 19.21 -25.86
N PHE A 157 -1.90 18.77 -26.26
CA PHE A 157 -1.39 17.43 -25.88
C PHE A 157 -0.33 17.44 -24.80
N GLN A 158 0.26 18.56 -24.48
CA GLN A 158 1.26 18.66 -23.40
C GLN A 158 0.73 19.46 -22.21
N MET A 159 0.17 20.64 -22.45
CA MET A 159 -0.34 21.50 -21.39
C MET A 159 -1.58 20.95 -20.72
N LEU A 160 -2.58 20.53 -21.49
CA LEU A 160 -3.85 20.07 -20.92
C LEU A 160 -3.69 18.85 -20.02
N PRO A 161 -2.96 17.77 -20.41
CA PRO A 161 -2.73 16.63 -19.52
C PRO A 161 -1.99 17.00 -18.24
N PHE A 162 -1.02 17.91 -18.33
CA PHE A 162 -0.22 18.33 -17.18
C PHE A 162 -1.06 19.19 -16.21
N LEU A 163 -1.78 20.19 -16.72
CA LEU A 163 -2.69 21.02 -15.94
C LEU A 163 -3.82 20.20 -15.32
N TYR A 164 -4.39 19.27 -16.07
CA TYR A 164 -5.43 18.39 -15.57
C TYR A 164 -4.94 17.56 -14.36
N GLY A 165 -3.75 16.95 -14.47
CA GLY A 165 -3.14 16.24 -13.36
C GLY A 165 -2.91 17.11 -12.13
N PHE A 166 -2.43 18.34 -12.33
CA PHE A 166 -2.20 19.30 -11.27
C PHE A 166 -3.48 19.76 -10.58
N ILE A 167 -4.52 20.11 -11.35
CA ILE A 167 -5.84 20.49 -10.83
C ILE A 167 -6.45 19.38 -9.99
N ILE A 168 -6.30 18.12 -10.39
CA ILE A 168 -6.78 16.97 -9.60
C ILE A 168 -6.10 16.90 -8.25
N PHE A 169 -4.79 17.15 -8.15
CA PHE A 169 -4.09 17.17 -6.86
C PHE A 169 -4.56 18.32 -5.98
N ILE A 170 -4.71 19.53 -6.54
CA ILE A 170 -5.23 20.70 -5.82
C ILE A 170 -6.66 20.40 -5.31
N HIS A 171 -7.55 19.93 -6.17
CA HIS A 171 -8.90 19.58 -5.78
C HIS A 171 -8.91 18.53 -4.63
N LYS A 172 -8.06 17.47 -4.73
CA LYS A 172 -7.97 16.46 -3.69
C LYS A 172 -7.41 17.01 -2.38
N PHE A 173 -6.47 17.95 -2.44
CA PHE A 173 -5.94 18.63 -1.26
C PHE A 173 -7.03 19.37 -0.48
N PHE A 174 -7.89 20.15 -1.19
CA PHE A 174 -8.96 20.89 -0.53
C PHE A 174 -10.10 19.98 -0.03
N THR A 175 -10.45 18.92 -0.76
CA THR A 175 -11.58 18.05 -0.42
C THR A 175 -11.23 16.91 0.55
N SER A 176 -9.96 16.67 0.82
CA SER A 176 -9.56 15.61 1.75
C SER A 176 -9.68 16.08 3.20
N THR A 177 -10.19 15.22 4.08
CA THR A 177 -10.11 15.38 5.53
C THR A 177 -8.86 14.74 6.13
N ASN A 178 -8.19 13.86 5.39
CA ASN A 178 -6.99 13.15 5.83
C ASN A 178 -5.76 14.08 5.79
N LEU A 179 -5.24 14.43 6.96
CA LEU A 179 -4.08 15.33 7.12
C LEU A 179 -2.80 14.74 6.52
N ASP A 180 -2.57 13.44 6.62
CA ASP A 180 -1.38 12.80 6.04
C ASP A 180 -1.40 12.87 4.52
N LEU A 181 -2.57 12.64 3.91
CA LEU A 181 -2.72 12.81 2.48
C LEU A 181 -2.49 14.27 2.07
N LYS A 182 -3.01 15.24 2.84
CA LYS A 182 -2.77 16.67 2.59
C LYS A 182 -1.28 17.00 2.67
N ARG A 183 -0.57 16.56 3.71
CA ARG A 183 0.88 16.77 3.85
C ARG A 183 1.64 16.22 2.64
N ARG A 184 1.31 15.01 2.18
CA ARG A 184 1.90 14.41 0.98
C ARG A 184 1.61 15.19 -0.29
N LEU A 185 0.37 15.62 -0.46
CA LEU A 185 -0.06 16.38 -1.63
C LEU A 185 0.62 17.77 -1.73
N VAL A 186 0.90 18.42 -0.60
CA VAL A 186 1.63 19.70 -0.57
C VAL A 186 2.95 19.61 -1.31
N TYR A 187 3.75 18.56 -1.09
CA TYR A 187 5.05 18.40 -1.75
C TYR A 187 4.92 18.14 -3.25
N ILE A 188 3.89 17.40 -3.67
CA ILE A 188 3.60 17.24 -5.11
C ILE A 188 3.15 18.57 -5.71
N ILE A 189 2.25 19.29 -5.04
CA ILE A 189 1.68 20.54 -5.53
C ILE A 189 2.76 21.63 -5.63
N ILE A 190 3.59 21.79 -4.60
CA ILE A 190 4.71 22.73 -4.64
C ILE A 190 5.69 22.32 -5.74
N GLY A 191 6.12 21.05 -5.76
CA GLY A 191 7.06 20.57 -6.77
C GLY A 191 6.56 20.74 -8.19
N ALA A 192 5.36 20.26 -8.52
CA ALA A 192 4.76 20.42 -9.84
C ALA A 192 4.35 21.87 -10.15
N GLY A 193 4.16 22.69 -9.13
CA GLY A 193 3.85 24.11 -9.27
C GLY A 193 4.96 24.92 -9.95
N PHE A 194 6.23 24.61 -9.69
CA PHE A 194 7.35 25.33 -10.31
C PHE A 194 7.30 25.31 -11.85
N PRO A 195 7.22 24.14 -12.52
CA PRO A 195 7.09 24.11 -13.98
C PRO A 195 5.82 24.77 -14.49
N ILE A 196 4.73 24.76 -13.74
CA ILE A 196 3.44 25.34 -14.16
C ILE A 196 3.45 26.85 -14.02
N ILE A 197 3.75 27.36 -12.82
CA ILE A 197 3.59 28.78 -12.49
C ILE A 197 4.71 29.62 -13.11
N ILE A 198 5.91 29.07 -13.23
CA ILE A 198 7.07 29.77 -13.78
C ILE A 198 7.36 29.29 -15.21
N GLY A 199 7.43 27.96 -15.43
CA GLY A 199 7.86 27.39 -16.69
C GLY A 199 6.93 27.68 -17.86
N ILE A 200 5.61 27.70 -17.63
CA ILE A 200 4.65 28.01 -18.70
C ILE A 200 4.73 29.49 -19.13
N PRO A 201 4.63 30.47 -18.21
CA PRO A 201 4.80 31.88 -18.62
C PRO A 201 6.13 32.13 -19.32
N THR A 202 7.22 31.60 -18.78
CA THR A 202 8.56 31.88 -19.29
C THR A 202 8.97 31.09 -20.52
N GLY A 203 8.47 29.86 -20.65
CA GLY A 203 8.79 28.95 -21.76
C GLY A 203 7.82 28.99 -22.92
N VAL A 204 6.62 29.57 -22.75
CA VAL A 204 5.56 29.61 -23.77
C VAL A 204 5.06 31.05 -24.04
N VAL A 205 4.60 31.72 -22.98
CA VAL A 205 3.94 33.04 -23.13
C VAL A 205 4.94 34.12 -23.54
N LEU A 206 6.05 34.24 -22.83
CA LEU A 206 7.07 35.23 -23.14
C LEU A 206 7.71 35.01 -24.53
N PRO A 207 8.08 33.78 -24.94
CA PRO A 207 8.54 33.54 -26.32
C PRO A 207 7.49 33.90 -27.39
N ALA A 208 6.19 33.64 -27.12
CA ALA A 208 5.13 33.99 -28.05
C ALA A 208 5.01 35.49 -28.30
N ILE A 209 5.40 36.33 -27.33
CA ILE A 209 5.44 37.81 -27.47
C ILE A 209 6.86 38.35 -27.80
N GLY A 210 7.77 37.46 -28.20
CA GLY A 210 9.12 37.83 -28.65
C GLY A 210 10.18 37.95 -27.54
N VAL A 211 9.83 37.73 -26.28
CA VAL A 211 10.78 37.74 -25.14
C VAL A 211 11.35 36.38 -24.95
N ARG A 212 12.63 36.19 -25.15
CA ARG A 212 13.35 34.93 -24.93
C ARG A 212 14.18 34.99 -23.65
N LEU A 213 14.11 33.92 -22.83
CA LEU A 213 14.85 33.79 -21.61
C LEU A 213 15.85 32.61 -21.73
N PRO A 214 16.93 32.63 -20.97
CA PRO A 214 17.83 31.49 -20.89
C PRO A 214 17.09 30.20 -20.53
N PRO A 215 17.59 29.04 -20.92
CA PRO A 215 16.96 27.76 -20.66
C PRO A 215 16.98 27.45 -19.16
N HIS A 216 15.89 27.74 -18.46
CA HIS A 216 15.71 27.55 -17.02
C HIS A 216 14.81 26.36 -16.67
N ASN A 217 14.19 25.71 -17.65
CA ASN A 217 13.25 24.60 -17.43
C ASN A 217 13.88 23.42 -16.69
N ASN A 218 15.17 23.15 -16.91
CA ASN A 218 15.90 22.09 -16.21
C ASN A 218 16.03 22.40 -14.71
N LEU A 219 16.22 23.68 -14.34
CA LEU A 219 16.26 24.12 -12.94
C LEU A 219 14.87 23.97 -12.28
N LEU A 220 13.81 24.36 -12.97
CA LEU A 220 12.44 24.23 -12.46
C LEU A 220 12.06 22.77 -12.20
N THR A 221 12.41 21.89 -13.12
CA THR A 221 12.15 20.45 -12.94
C THR A 221 13.12 19.78 -11.97
N LEU A 222 14.31 20.32 -11.75
CA LEU A 222 15.18 19.92 -10.65
C LEU A 222 14.57 20.28 -9.31
N LEU A 223 14.07 21.51 -9.13
CA LEU A 223 13.33 21.91 -7.92
C LEU A 223 12.12 21.00 -7.68
N MET A 224 11.33 20.73 -8.72
CA MET A 224 10.24 19.73 -8.64
C MET A 224 10.75 18.39 -8.09
N SER A 225 11.86 17.90 -8.60
CA SER A 225 12.44 16.62 -8.19
C SER A 225 12.89 16.60 -6.74
N ILE A 226 13.46 17.69 -6.26
CA ILE A 226 13.90 17.86 -4.86
C ILE A 226 12.68 17.85 -3.93
N PHE A 227 11.64 18.64 -4.20
CA PHE A 227 10.44 18.68 -3.37
C PHE A 227 9.72 17.34 -3.32
N ILE A 228 9.56 16.68 -4.46
CA ILE A 228 8.96 15.35 -4.52
C ILE A 228 9.85 14.32 -3.80
N GLY A 229 11.18 14.40 -3.97
CA GLY A 229 12.13 13.54 -3.25
C GLY A 229 12.02 13.68 -1.72
N ILE A 230 11.92 14.92 -1.22
CA ILE A 230 11.65 15.18 0.22
C ILE A 230 10.32 14.56 0.63
N GLY A 231 9.27 14.73 -0.18
CA GLY A 231 7.97 14.14 0.07
C GLY A 231 8.03 12.60 0.15
N ILE A 232 8.83 11.96 -0.70
CA ILE A 232 9.02 10.49 -0.69
C ILE A 232 9.73 10.04 0.59
N ILE A 233 10.83 10.70 0.95
CA ILE A 233 11.67 10.31 2.09
C ILE A 233 10.97 10.61 3.42
N LYS A 234 10.53 11.86 3.61
CA LYS A 234 10.02 12.35 4.89
C LYS A 234 8.56 11.92 5.15
N TYR A 235 7.72 11.97 4.12
CA TYR A 235 6.27 11.75 4.27
C TYR A 235 5.77 10.47 3.63
N LYS A 236 6.68 9.60 3.19
CA LYS A 236 6.32 8.32 2.54
C LYS A 236 5.27 8.56 1.44
N LEU A 237 5.52 9.58 0.59
CA LEU A 237 4.63 10.03 -0.48
C LEU A 237 4.12 8.89 -1.35
N LEU A 238 5.02 8.00 -1.71
CA LEU A 238 4.71 6.75 -2.39
C LEU A 238 4.49 5.73 -1.29
N SER A 239 3.29 5.16 -1.23
CA SER A 239 3.00 4.08 -0.31
C SER A 239 4.03 2.98 -0.55
N ILE A 240 4.93 2.88 0.38
CA ILE A 240 5.82 1.75 0.47
C ILE A 240 4.88 0.60 0.83
N THR A 241 4.47 -0.19 -0.17
CA THR A 241 4.08 -1.55 0.15
C THR A 241 5.30 -2.10 0.86
N PRO A 242 5.15 -2.68 2.04
CA PRO A 242 6.29 -3.05 2.85
C PRO A 242 7.26 -3.83 1.98
N ASN A 243 8.49 -3.33 1.84
CA ASN A 243 9.59 -4.20 1.47
C ASN A 243 9.52 -5.35 2.45
N LEU A 244 9.65 -6.56 1.93
CA LEU A 244 9.78 -7.73 2.79
C LEU A 244 10.67 -7.39 3.96
N GLU A 245 10.14 -7.52 5.18
CA GLU A 245 10.90 -7.22 6.38
C GLU A 245 12.15 -8.10 6.39
N LYS A 246 13.33 -7.50 6.37
CA LYS A 246 14.57 -8.25 6.54
C LYS A 246 14.77 -8.47 8.03
N VAL A 247 14.01 -9.40 8.60
CA VAL A 247 14.25 -9.86 9.97
C VAL A 247 15.66 -10.42 10.02
N LYS A 248 16.51 -9.88 10.88
CA LYS A 248 17.91 -10.32 10.98
C LYS A 248 17.96 -11.83 11.27
N LYS A 249 18.84 -12.56 10.58
CA LYS A 249 19.06 -14.00 10.77
C LYS A 249 19.41 -14.43 12.22
N SER A 250 19.62 -13.45 13.12
CA SER A 250 19.98 -13.67 14.52
C SER A 250 18.78 -14.01 15.43
N VAL A 251 17.54 -13.90 14.96
CA VAL A 251 16.36 -14.26 15.76
C VAL A 251 16.24 -15.78 15.82
N LYS A 252 16.42 -16.36 17.02
CA LYS A 252 16.21 -17.78 17.27
C LYS A 252 14.73 -18.03 17.53
N PHE A 253 14.05 -18.67 16.59
CA PHE A 253 12.68 -19.14 16.79
C PHE A 253 12.64 -20.50 17.46
N SER A 254 11.67 -20.73 18.35
CA SER A 254 11.48 -22.05 18.97
C SER A 254 11.11 -23.10 17.91
N ASP A 255 11.45 -24.37 18.17
CA ASP A 255 11.14 -25.45 17.23
C ASP A 255 9.63 -25.67 17.09
N ASP A 256 8.86 -25.36 18.11
CA ASP A 256 7.40 -25.42 18.06
C ASP A 256 6.83 -24.39 17.07
N ILE A 257 7.40 -23.17 17.02
CA ILE A 257 7.00 -22.15 16.04
C ILE A 257 7.40 -22.54 14.62
N LYS A 258 8.60 -23.12 14.44
CA LYS A 258 9.05 -23.58 13.12
C LYS A 258 8.21 -24.74 12.57
N LYS A 259 7.73 -25.64 13.45
CA LYS A 259 6.87 -26.77 13.08
C LYS A 259 5.40 -26.38 12.88
N SER A 260 4.96 -25.27 13.48
CA SER A 260 3.58 -24.80 13.38
C SER A 260 3.41 -23.97 12.10
N ASN A 261 2.91 -24.59 11.03
CA ASN A 261 2.55 -23.86 9.82
C ASN A 261 1.18 -23.19 10.00
N LEU A 262 1.17 -21.86 10.06
CA LEU A 262 -0.06 -21.10 9.97
C LEU A 262 -0.55 -21.10 8.50
N ASN A 263 -1.80 -21.51 8.30
CA ASN A 263 -2.40 -21.61 6.97
C ASN A 263 -2.92 -20.24 6.52
N TYR A 264 -2.70 -19.93 5.26
CA TYR A 264 -3.31 -18.74 4.64
C TYR A 264 -4.84 -18.87 4.62
N GLY A 265 -5.53 -17.73 4.71
CA GLY A 265 -6.99 -17.70 4.78
C GLY A 265 -7.56 -18.10 6.14
N SER A 266 -6.73 -18.23 7.16
CA SER A 266 -7.14 -18.65 8.51
C SER A 266 -6.87 -17.58 9.55
N SER A 267 -7.68 -17.60 10.61
CA SER A 267 -7.54 -16.70 11.75
C SER A 267 -7.25 -17.49 13.02
N TYR A 268 -6.24 -17.07 13.75
CA TYR A 268 -5.71 -17.76 14.91
C TYR A 268 -5.87 -16.95 16.18
N LEU A 269 -6.39 -17.60 17.23
CA LEU A 269 -6.44 -17.05 18.58
C LEU A 269 -5.32 -17.71 19.40
N ILE A 270 -4.40 -16.88 19.93
CA ILE A 270 -3.26 -17.36 20.71
C ILE A 270 -3.46 -17.03 22.18
N GLU A 271 -3.59 -18.05 23.04
CA GLU A 271 -3.85 -17.89 24.47
C GLU A 271 -2.60 -17.49 25.25
N LYS A 272 -2.74 -16.53 26.17
CA LYS A 272 -1.72 -16.09 27.14
C LYS A 272 -1.65 -17.03 28.36
N PRO A 273 -0.49 -17.20 29.05
CA PRO A 273 0.07 -16.08 29.87
C PRO A 273 1.28 -15.35 29.25
N ASP A 274 1.99 -15.90 28.28
CA ASP A 274 3.15 -15.24 27.67
C ASP A 274 2.94 -14.99 26.17
N SER A 275 1.73 -14.72 25.77
CA SER A 275 1.29 -14.88 24.39
C SER A 275 1.55 -13.67 23.51
N ILE A 276 1.83 -12.50 24.08
CA ILE A 276 2.29 -11.38 23.27
C ILE A 276 3.57 -11.83 22.57
N ASP A 277 4.54 -12.33 23.31
CA ASP A 277 5.81 -12.80 22.75
C ASP A 277 5.60 -13.97 21.79
N THR A 278 4.77 -14.93 22.12
CA THR A 278 4.48 -16.08 21.24
C THR A 278 3.79 -15.62 19.94
N SER A 279 2.82 -14.71 20.03
CA SER A 279 2.11 -14.18 18.86
C SER A 279 3.04 -13.38 17.95
N TYR A 280 3.89 -12.53 18.52
CA TYR A 280 4.89 -11.80 17.77
C TYR A 280 5.98 -12.73 17.19
N GLN A 281 6.36 -13.81 17.87
CA GLN A 281 7.26 -14.80 17.31
C GLN A 281 6.66 -15.50 16.08
N PHE A 282 5.37 -15.88 16.09
CA PHE A 282 4.67 -16.41 14.91
C PHE A 282 4.64 -15.38 13.79
N PHE A 283 4.32 -14.14 14.12
CA PHE A 283 4.29 -13.06 13.16
C PHE A 283 5.66 -12.81 12.53
N LEU A 284 6.71 -12.64 13.35
CA LEU A 284 8.07 -12.41 12.89
C LEU A 284 8.63 -13.59 12.09
N TYR A 285 8.32 -14.84 12.48
CA TYR A 285 8.73 -16.02 11.73
C TYR A 285 8.17 -16.02 10.30
N ASN A 286 6.92 -15.59 10.14
CA ASN A 286 6.31 -15.47 8.83
C ASN A 286 6.87 -14.29 8.03
N LEU A 287 7.21 -13.17 8.66
CA LEU A 287 7.98 -12.11 8.00
C LEU A 287 9.36 -12.60 7.55
N TYR A 288 10.04 -13.39 8.37
CA TYR A 288 11.31 -14.01 8.02
C TYR A 288 11.21 -14.94 6.79
N LYS A 289 10.08 -15.66 6.63
CA LYS A 289 9.79 -16.47 5.44
C LYS A 289 9.51 -15.66 4.18
N GLY A 290 9.51 -14.34 4.27
CA GLY A 290 9.26 -13.45 3.14
C GLY A 290 7.78 -13.08 2.94
N ASN A 291 6.96 -13.21 3.97
CA ASN A 291 5.59 -12.72 3.97
C ASN A 291 5.52 -11.27 4.42
N TYR A 292 4.40 -10.62 4.16
CA TYR A 292 4.14 -9.24 4.55
C TYR A 292 3.37 -9.20 5.88
N GLY A 293 3.63 -8.18 6.70
CA GLY A 293 2.96 -8.01 7.99
C GLY A 293 2.20 -6.70 8.12
N PHE A 294 1.17 -6.71 8.96
CA PHE A 294 0.45 -5.52 9.42
C PHE A 294 0.17 -5.68 10.92
N ILE A 295 0.44 -4.65 11.70
CA ILE A 295 0.26 -4.67 13.15
C ILE A 295 -0.81 -3.66 13.53
N ILE A 296 -1.77 -4.10 14.38
CA ILE A 296 -2.74 -3.23 15.06
C ILE A 296 -2.45 -3.37 16.55
N THR A 297 -2.00 -2.31 17.21
CA THR A 297 -1.49 -2.37 18.58
C THR A 297 -1.74 -1.08 19.34
N GLU A 298 -1.85 -1.17 20.67
CA GLU A 298 -1.85 -0.02 21.58
C GLU A 298 -0.43 0.43 21.97
N ARG A 299 0.60 -0.36 21.63
CA ARG A 299 1.99 -0.08 21.96
C ARG A 299 2.57 1.01 21.06
N ASN A 300 3.45 1.85 21.61
CA ASN A 300 4.12 2.89 20.85
C ASN A 300 4.87 2.30 19.65
N PRO A 301 4.61 2.78 18.40
CA PRO A 301 5.22 2.24 17.19
C PRO A 301 6.76 2.32 17.17
N ALA A 302 7.34 3.38 17.74
CA ALA A 302 8.79 3.56 17.75
C ALA A 302 9.47 2.53 18.66
N GLU A 303 8.91 2.29 19.84
CA GLU A 303 9.39 1.28 20.79
C GLU A 303 9.22 -0.13 20.23
N LEU A 304 8.03 -0.44 19.69
CA LEU A 304 7.72 -1.73 19.10
C LEU A 304 8.65 -2.05 17.92
N ARG A 305 8.94 -1.08 17.06
CA ARG A 305 9.89 -1.24 15.95
C ARG A 305 11.29 -1.58 16.43
N LYS A 306 11.74 -0.91 17.50
CA LYS A 306 13.07 -1.14 18.09
C LYS A 306 13.15 -2.53 18.73
N GLU A 307 12.13 -2.93 19.49
CA GLU A 307 12.06 -4.23 20.19
C GLU A 307 12.02 -5.39 19.19
N LEU A 308 11.11 -5.34 18.23
CA LEU A 308 10.93 -6.39 17.23
C LEU A 308 11.96 -6.32 16.10
N ASN A 309 12.79 -5.28 16.06
CA ASN A 309 13.76 -5.01 15.00
C ASN A 309 13.11 -5.01 13.59
N ILE A 310 11.94 -4.40 13.49
CA ILE A 310 11.19 -4.22 12.23
C ILE A 310 11.25 -2.76 11.78
N VAL A 311 11.33 -2.53 10.46
CA VAL A 311 11.45 -1.18 9.89
C VAL A 311 10.27 -0.86 8.98
N ASN A 312 9.89 -1.81 8.13
CA ASN A 312 8.97 -1.57 7.01
C ASN A 312 7.54 -2.03 7.28
N THR A 313 7.30 -2.82 8.33
CA THR A 313 5.98 -3.32 8.69
C THR A 313 5.06 -2.16 9.07
N PRO A 314 3.91 -1.95 8.39
CA PRO A 314 2.94 -0.94 8.79
C PRO A 314 2.32 -1.26 10.14
N ILE A 315 2.17 -0.22 10.96
CA ILE A 315 1.58 -0.30 12.29
C ILE A 315 0.42 0.70 12.35
N ALA A 316 -0.76 0.21 12.68
CA ALA A 316 -1.90 1.01 13.11
C ALA A 316 -1.82 1.17 14.63
N TRP A 317 -1.46 2.34 15.09
CA TRP A 317 -1.37 2.64 16.51
C TRP A 317 -2.72 3.07 17.04
N ILE A 318 -3.23 2.35 18.04
CA ILE A 318 -4.48 2.65 18.70
C ILE A 318 -4.17 3.42 19.99
N THR A 319 -4.61 4.65 20.09
CA THR A 319 -4.36 5.52 21.24
C THR A 319 -5.47 6.53 21.43
N GLU A 320 -5.66 6.95 22.68
CA GLU A 320 -6.58 8.05 23.04
C GLU A 320 -5.94 9.42 22.86
N GLN A 321 -4.63 9.49 22.74
CA GLN A 321 -3.90 10.74 22.63
C GLN A 321 -3.85 11.20 21.16
N GLU A 322 -4.13 12.47 20.92
CA GLU A 322 -3.83 13.09 19.64
C GLU A 322 -2.32 13.15 19.46
N THR A 323 -1.81 12.45 18.46
CA THR A 323 -0.39 12.38 18.14
C THR A 323 -0.16 12.82 16.70
N ASP A 324 1.06 13.30 16.43
CA ASP A 324 1.48 13.64 15.05
C ASP A 324 1.69 12.41 14.14
N GLU A 325 1.70 11.20 14.70
CA GLU A 325 1.79 9.94 13.97
C GLU A 325 0.39 9.48 13.52
N SER A 326 0.33 8.64 12.48
CA SER A 326 -0.92 8.03 12.00
C SER A 326 -1.48 7.09 13.08
N SER A 327 -2.22 7.66 14.02
CA SER A 327 -2.90 6.96 15.09
C SER A 327 -4.41 6.91 14.82
N PHE A 328 -5.07 5.94 15.46
CA PHE A 328 -6.51 5.75 15.41
C PHE A 328 -7.05 5.81 16.84
N GLY A 329 -8.20 6.43 17.02
CA GLY A 329 -8.93 6.33 18.28
C GLY A 329 -9.44 4.88 18.49
N PRO A 330 -9.62 4.44 19.76
CA PRO A 330 -10.13 3.10 20.03
C PRO A 330 -11.56 2.86 19.48
N ASN A 331 -12.30 3.92 19.19
CA ASN A 331 -13.66 3.87 18.62
C ASN A 331 -13.67 3.82 17.07
N ASP A 332 -12.53 4.04 16.40
CA ASP A 332 -12.45 4.20 14.95
C ASP A 332 -12.33 2.86 14.20
N LEU A 333 -13.05 1.82 14.66
CA LEU A 333 -12.98 0.45 14.13
C LEU A 333 -13.19 0.37 12.62
N GLU A 334 -14.06 1.23 12.05
CA GLU A 334 -14.31 1.27 10.60
C GLU A 334 -13.09 1.80 9.82
N GLN A 335 -12.40 2.80 10.33
CA GLN A 335 -11.19 3.34 9.69
C GLN A 335 -10.03 2.36 9.78
N ILE A 336 -9.88 1.70 10.93
CA ILE A 336 -8.89 0.63 11.14
C ILE A 336 -9.17 -0.51 10.15
N PHE A 337 -10.43 -0.96 10.03
CA PHE A 337 -10.82 -2.00 9.09
C PHE A 337 -10.50 -1.61 7.64
N ALA A 338 -10.88 -0.40 7.20
CA ALA A 338 -10.62 0.08 5.85
C ALA A 338 -9.12 0.14 5.53
N THR A 339 -8.28 0.46 6.53
CA THR A 339 -6.82 0.48 6.39
C THR A 339 -6.27 -0.93 6.18
N VAL A 340 -6.71 -1.89 7.00
CA VAL A 340 -6.33 -3.31 6.85
C VAL A 340 -6.82 -3.87 5.53
N GLU A 341 -8.06 -3.60 5.14
CA GLU A 341 -8.64 -4.04 3.87
C GLU A 341 -7.83 -3.53 2.68
N SER A 342 -7.46 -2.26 2.68
CA SER A 342 -6.59 -1.67 1.65
C SER A 342 -5.23 -2.38 1.59
N PHE A 343 -4.65 -2.71 2.74
CA PHE A 343 -3.38 -3.42 2.81
C PHE A 343 -3.48 -4.84 2.24
N VAL A 344 -4.39 -5.67 2.72
CA VAL A 344 -4.48 -7.08 2.30
C VAL A 344 -4.94 -7.26 0.85
N LYS A 345 -5.72 -6.33 0.30
CA LYS A 345 -6.08 -6.30 -1.13
C LYS A 345 -4.88 -5.95 -2.02
N THR A 346 -3.91 -5.23 -1.48
CA THR A 346 -2.71 -4.83 -2.22
C THR A 346 -1.60 -5.88 -2.15
N VAL A 347 -1.53 -6.62 -1.02
CA VAL A 347 -0.43 -7.52 -0.70
C VAL A 347 -0.96 -8.94 -0.50
N LYS A 348 -0.49 -9.88 -1.32
CA LYS A 348 -0.78 -11.31 -1.13
C LYS A 348 0.10 -11.90 -0.02
N ASN A 349 -0.36 -12.99 0.61
CA ASN A 349 0.38 -13.70 1.67
C ASN A 349 0.73 -12.78 2.85
N SER A 350 -0.24 -12.04 3.33
CA SER A 350 -0.06 -11.11 4.44
C SER A 350 -0.47 -11.72 5.78
N PHE A 351 0.22 -11.29 6.83
CA PHE A 351 -0.04 -11.65 8.22
C PHE A 351 -0.45 -10.39 8.98
N ILE A 352 -1.59 -10.47 9.68
CA ILE A 352 -2.14 -9.37 10.48
C ILE A 352 -2.08 -9.81 11.94
N ILE A 353 -1.55 -8.96 12.81
CA ILE A 353 -1.65 -9.15 14.27
C ILE A 353 -2.51 -8.04 14.87
N VAL A 354 -3.45 -8.40 15.75
CA VAL A 354 -4.31 -7.46 16.48
C VAL A 354 -4.02 -7.61 17.96
N ASP A 355 -3.19 -6.72 18.49
CA ASP A 355 -2.69 -6.74 19.87
C ASP A 355 -3.18 -5.52 20.67
N CYS A 356 -4.48 -5.26 20.62
CA CYS A 356 -5.11 -4.15 21.35
C CYS A 356 -6.53 -4.48 21.79
N ILE A 357 -6.86 -5.77 21.93
CA ILE A 357 -8.23 -6.19 22.26
C ILE A 357 -8.68 -5.62 23.63
N ASP A 358 -7.75 -5.53 24.57
CA ASP A 358 -8.05 -5.03 25.91
C ASP A 358 -8.42 -3.54 25.87
N LEU A 359 -7.67 -2.71 25.15
CA LEU A 359 -7.98 -1.29 24.95
C LEU A 359 -9.29 -1.11 24.18
N LEU A 360 -9.48 -1.88 23.11
CA LEU A 360 -10.73 -1.82 22.35
C LEU A 360 -11.94 -2.15 23.21
N LYS A 361 -11.79 -3.08 24.18
CA LYS A 361 -12.88 -3.48 25.09
C LYS A 361 -13.22 -2.42 26.12
N ILE A 362 -12.27 -1.62 26.55
CA ILE A 362 -12.51 -0.49 27.47
C ILE A 362 -13.43 0.54 26.80
N HIS A 363 -13.25 0.79 25.50
CA HIS A 363 -13.95 1.85 24.76
C HIS A 363 -15.14 1.38 23.92
N ASN A 364 -15.30 0.07 23.71
CA ASN A 364 -16.37 -0.49 22.89
C ASN A 364 -17.09 -1.61 23.61
N ASN A 365 -18.37 -1.79 23.30
CA ASN A 365 -19.08 -2.98 23.75
C ASN A 365 -18.55 -4.23 23.01
N PHE A 366 -18.69 -5.39 23.65
CA PHE A 366 -18.21 -6.66 23.12
C PHE A 366 -18.73 -6.99 21.70
N HIS A 367 -19.99 -6.64 21.41
CA HIS A 367 -20.60 -6.90 20.11
C HIS A 367 -19.93 -6.12 18.97
N LYS A 368 -19.52 -4.87 19.21
CA LYS A 368 -18.79 -4.08 18.21
C LYS A 368 -17.42 -4.70 17.90
N ILE A 369 -16.70 -5.13 18.94
CA ILE A 369 -15.39 -5.80 18.78
C ILE A 369 -15.56 -7.13 18.05
N GLN A 370 -16.55 -7.91 18.44
CA GLN A 370 -16.87 -9.19 17.79
C GLN A 370 -17.18 -8.98 16.31
N TYR A 371 -18.00 -7.98 15.99
CA TYR A 371 -18.34 -7.65 14.60
C TYR A 371 -17.09 -7.23 13.79
N PHE A 372 -16.23 -6.39 14.36
CA PHE A 372 -14.97 -5.98 13.77
C PHE A 372 -14.05 -7.19 13.46
N LEU A 373 -13.88 -8.09 14.44
CA LEU A 373 -13.05 -9.28 14.27
C LEU A 373 -13.65 -10.28 13.28
N ARG A 374 -14.97 -10.43 13.24
CA ARG A 374 -15.66 -11.23 12.21
C ARG A 374 -15.42 -10.70 10.81
N ARG A 375 -15.47 -9.39 10.63
CA ARG A 375 -15.14 -8.78 9.33
C ARG A 375 -13.69 -9.01 8.94
N LEU A 376 -12.74 -8.88 9.87
CA LEU A 376 -11.34 -9.23 9.63
C LEU A 376 -11.17 -10.71 9.26
N ASN A 377 -11.86 -11.61 9.96
CA ASN A 377 -11.85 -13.04 9.65
C ASN A 377 -12.44 -13.35 8.27
N ALA A 378 -13.53 -12.71 7.89
CA ALA A 378 -14.10 -12.84 6.54
C ALA A 378 -13.13 -12.30 5.47
N LEU A 379 -12.50 -11.18 5.73
CA LEU A 379 -11.51 -10.56 4.86
C LEU A 379 -10.28 -11.47 4.65
N THR A 380 -9.78 -12.12 5.72
CA THR A 380 -8.66 -13.06 5.61
C THR A 380 -9.00 -14.27 4.74
N LYS A 381 -10.21 -14.81 4.87
CA LYS A 381 -10.69 -15.92 4.02
C LYS A 381 -10.77 -15.53 2.55
N GLN A 382 -11.22 -14.30 2.26
CA GLN A 382 -11.35 -13.81 0.89
C GLN A 382 -10.01 -13.49 0.22
N THR A 383 -9.04 -12.99 0.99
CA THR A 383 -7.77 -12.49 0.46
C THR A 383 -6.61 -13.49 0.58
N GLY A 384 -6.80 -14.58 1.33
CA GLY A 384 -5.73 -15.50 1.69
C GLY A 384 -4.76 -14.92 2.72
N ALA A 385 -5.11 -13.83 3.42
CA ALA A 385 -4.32 -13.32 4.54
C ALA A 385 -4.41 -14.26 5.76
N CYS A 386 -3.55 -14.04 6.76
CA CYS A 386 -3.60 -14.76 8.03
C CYS A 386 -3.76 -13.74 9.17
N LEU A 387 -4.73 -13.97 10.06
CA LEU A 387 -5.00 -13.11 11.22
C LEU A 387 -4.51 -13.80 12.49
N ILE A 388 -3.75 -13.09 13.31
CA ILE A 388 -3.25 -13.52 14.62
C ILE A 388 -3.83 -12.57 15.68
N VAL A 389 -4.55 -13.14 16.65
CA VAL A 389 -5.14 -12.38 17.76
C VAL A 389 -4.57 -12.94 19.08
N PRO A 390 -3.64 -12.24 19.74
CA PRO A 390 -3.25 -12.56 21.10
C PRO A 390 -4.43 -12.39 22.05
N TYR A 391 -4.56 -13.32 22.97
CA TYR A 391 -5.72 -13.35 23.85
C TYR A 391 -5.32 -13.57 25.31
N GLY A 392 -5.77 -12.67 26.19
CA GLY A 392 -5.64 -12.79 27.62
C GLY A 392 -6.94 -13.30 28.28
N PRO A 393 -6.90 -14.42 29.05
CA PRO A 393 -8.13 -14.97 29.63
C PRO A 393 -8.77 -14.10 30.72
N LEU A 394 -8.08 -13.08 31.22
CA LEU A 394 -8.50 -12.31 32.40
C LEU A 394 -9.59 -11.26 32.12
N HIS A 395 -9.72 -10.79 30.90
CA HIS A 395 -10.55 -9.63 30.56
C HIS A 395 -11.90 -9.97 29.88
N LEU A 396 -12.19 -11.23 29.59
CA LEU A 396 -13.45 -11.68 28.99
C LEU A 396 -14.25 -12.57 29.97
N SER A 397 -15.55 -12.39 30.01
CA SER A 397 -16.46 -13.30 30.72
C SER A 397 -16.42 -14.71 30.12
N LYS A 398 -16.87 -15.71 30.86
CA LYS A 398 -16.93 -17.11 30.34
C LYS A 398 -17.72 -17.22 29.03
N LYS A 399 -18.84 -16.47 28.90
CA LYS A 399 -19.67 -16.45 27.67
C LYS A 399 -18.91 -15.83 26.49
N GLU A 400 -18.29 -14.69 26.69
CA GLU A 400 -17.49 -13.99 25.68
C GLU A 400 -16.32 -14.85 25.18
N ARG A 401 -15.66 -15.58 26.10
CA ARG A 401 -14.56 -16.52 25.75
C ARG A 401 -15.03 -17.62 24.80
N ILE A 402 -16.18 -18.22 25.09
CA ILE A 402 -16.73 -19.29 24.25
C ILE A 402 -17.02 -18.76 22.85
N VAL A 403 -17.64 -17.59 22.76
CA VAL A 403 -17.94 -16.94 21.47
C VAL A 403 -16.67 -16.63 20.71
N PHE A 404 -15.67 -16.05 21.36
CA PHE A 404 -14.39 -15.75 20.73
C PHE A 404 -13.68 -17.03 20.23
N LYS A 405 -13.61 -18.06 21.05
CA LYS A 405 -12.99 -19.35 20.68
C LYS A 405 -13.72 -20.06 19.55
N SER A 406 -15.02 -19.84 19.36
CA SER A 406 -15.80 -20.49 18.29
C SER A 406 -15.50 -19.91 16.89
N GLU A 407 -14.94 -18.72 16.80
CA GLU A 407 -14.73 -18.01 15.54
C GLU A 407 -13.30 -18.17 14.97
N PHE A 408 -12.36 -18.63 15.79
CA PHE A 408 -10.95 -18.73 15.45
C PHE A 408 -10.40 -20.14 15.61
N THR A 409 -9.34 -20.44 14.87
CA THR A 409 -8.50 -21.60 15.16
C THR A 409 -7.69 -21.30 16.42
N TYR A 410 -7.82 -22.15 17.42
CA TYR A 410 -7.18 -21.91 18.71
C TYR A 410 -5.77 -22.50 18.76
N VAL A 411 -4.80 -21.70 19.22
CA VAL A 411 -3.41 -22.13 19.42
C VAL A 411 -3.07 -21.98 20.89
N THR A 412 -2.70 -23.08 21.54
CA THR A 412 -2.26 -23.05 22.94
C THR A 412 -0.88 -22.41 23.07
N ALA A 413 -0.56 -21.89 24.28
CA ALA A 413 0.74 -21.31 24.60
C ALA A 413 1.95 -22.25 24.33
N LYS A 414 1.71 -23.56 24.18
CA LYS A 414 2.72 -24.56 23.79
C LYS A 414 2.82 -24.78 22.26
N GLY A 415 2.25 -23.89 21.44
CA GLY A 415 2.32 -23.98 19.98
C GLY A 415 1.50 -25.08 19.33
N ARG A 416 0.68 -25.83 20.09
CA ARG A 416 -0.20 -26.85 19.53
C ARG A 416 -1.45 -26.22 18.96
N MET A 417 -1.68 -26.40 17.66
CA MET A 417 -2.94 -26.07 17.03
C MET A 417 -4.03 -27.02 17.51
N SER A 418 -5.11 -26.47 18.04
CA SER A 418 -6.31 -27.25 18.33
C SER A 418 -7.51 -26.55 17.70
N THR A 419 -8.40 -27.33 17.08
CA THR A 419 -9.73 -26.82 16.76
C THR A 419 -10.50 -26.61 18.07
N LEU A 420 -11.49 -25.74 18.10
CA LEU A 420 -12.35 -25.55 19.28
C LEU A 420 -12.84 -26.90 19.84
N THR A 421 -13.18 -27.83 18.93
CA THR A 421 -13.58 -29.19 19.25
C THR A 421 -12.56 -29.91 20.11
N GLY A 422 -11.27 -29.88 19.72
CA GLY A 422 -10.20 -30.49 20.49
C GLY A 422 -9.99 -29.82 21.86
N SER A 423 -10.08 -28.50 21.91
CA SER A 423 -9.89 -27.72 23.16
C SER A 423 -11.02 -27.95 24.17
N ILE A 424 -12.26 -28.08 23.71
CA ILE A 424 -13.39 -28.39 24.58
C ILE A 424 -13.24 -29.80 25.15
N ILE A 425 -12.85 -30.78 24.35
CA ILE A 425 -12.63 -32.15 24.79
C ILE A 425 -11.49 -32.20 25.79
N ASP A 426 -10.38 -31.52 25.56
CA ASP A 426 -9.25 -31.46 26.48
C ASP A 426 -9.61 -30.78 27.81
N LEU A 427 -10.53 -29.79 27.80
CA LEU A 427 -11.08 -29.19 29.01
C LEU A 427 -11.93 -30.16 29.82
N TYR A 428 -12.77 -30.98 29.14
CA TYR A 428 -13.61 -31.98 29.79
C TYR A 428 -12.80 -33.18 30.30
N GLN A 429 -11.70 -33.57 29.66
CA GLN A 429 -10.79 -34.61 30.13
C GLN A 429 -10.08 -34.27 31.45
N LYS A 430 -10.00 -32.99 31.82
CA LYS A 430 -9.43 -32.55 33.11
C LYS A 430 -10.40 -32.60 34.29
N ILE A 431 -11.68 -32.99 34.08
CA ILE A 431 -12.64 -33.14 35.16
C ILE A 431 -12.58 -34.59 35.67
N PRO A 432 -11.99 -34.84 36.85
CA PRO A 432 -11.90 -36.19 37.37
C PRO A 432 -13.28 -36.78 37.64
N GLY A 433 -13.51 -37.99 37.19
CA GLY A 433 -14.62 -38.84 37.67
C GLY A 433 -15.92 -38.83 36.87
N LYS A 434 -15.97 -38.27 35.67
CA LYS A 434 -17.19 -38.35 34.83
C LYS A 434 -16.95 -39.08 33.50
N GLU A 435 -17.58 -40.25 33.36
CA GLU A 435 -17.56 -41.06 32.12
C GLU A 435 -18.53 -40.60 31.02
N ARG A 436 -19.36 -39.58 31.28
CA ARG A 436 -20.41 -39.14 30.36
C ARG A 436 -20.49 -37.61 30.27
N TYR A 437 -20.65 -37.11 29.04
CA TYR A 437 -20.78 -35.69 28.76
C TYR A 437 -22.19 -35.37 28.22
N ILE A 438 -22.74 -34.24 28.65
CA ILE A 438 -24.02 -33.74 28.16
C ILE A 438 -23.75 -32.60 27.19
N VAL A 439 -24.18 -32.75 25.94
CA VAL A 439 -24.07 -31.73 24.91
C VAL A 439 -25.46 -31.18 24.62
N LEU A 440 -25.63 -29.87 24.77
CA LEU A 440 -26.90 -29.17 24.57
C LEU A 440 -26.95 -28.46 23.22
N GLY A 441 -28.04 -28.67 22.46
CA GLY A 441 -28.25 -28.04 21.16
C GLY A 441 -27.70 -28.86 19.99
N TYR A 442 -28.02 -28.43 18.77
CA TYR A 442 -27.56 -29.07 17.54
C TYR A 442 -27.22 -28.01 16.50
N ASN A 443 -25.98 -27.67 16.41
CA ASN A 443 -25.45 -26.76 15.41
C ASN A 443 -24.14 -27.35 14.83
N ASN A 444 -23.52 -26.66 13.90
CA ASN A 444 -22.30 -27.13 13.24
C ASN A 444 -21.14 -27.42 14.21
N VAL A 445 -21.08 -26.70 15.35
CA VAL A 445 -20.08 -26.93 16.40
C VAL A 445 -20.34 -28.26 17.11
N VAL A 446 -21.61 -28.51 17.45
CA VAL A 446 -22.05 -29.76 18.09
C VAL A 446 -21.84 -30.95 17.15
N LYS A 447 -22.12 -30.81 15.87
CA LYS A 447 -21.80 -31.86 14.87
C LYS A 447 -20.32 -32.22 14.85
N ALA A 448 -19.45 -31.21 14.83
CA ALA A 448 -18.00 -31.40 14.86
C ALA A 448 -17.54 -32.08 16.16
N LEU A 449 -18.11 -31.68 17.32
CA LEU A 449 -17.88 -32.29 18.63
C LEU A 449 -18.28 -33.78 18.65
N LEU A 450 -19.46 -34.11 18.12
CA LEU A 450 -19.93 -35.48 18.06
C LEU A 450 -19.03 -36.36 17.18
N HIS A 451 -18.61 -35.87 16.03
CA HIS A 451 -17.62 -36.57 15.19
C HIS A 451 -16.32 -36.86 15.92
N GLU A 452 -15.81 -35.91 16.71
CA GLU A 452 -14.59 -36.09 17.47
C GLU A 452 -14.79 -37.06 18.66
N PHE A 453 -15.95 -37.03 19.31
CA PHE A 453 -16.29 -38.00 20.36
C PHE A 453 -16.34 -39.42 19.79
N VAL A 454 -16.96 -39.62 18.62
CA VAL A 454 -16.98 -40.89 17.91
C VAL A 454 -15.54 -41.36 17.61
N ARG A 455 -14.72 -40.49 17.04
CA ARG A 455 -13.33 -40.78 16.70
C ARG A 455 -12.50 -41.20 17.90
N ARG A 456 -12.71 -40.55 19.06
CA ARG A 456 -12.00 -40.86 20.33
C ARG A 456 -12.66 -41.93 21.17
N LYS A 457 -13.76 -42.56 20.70
CA LYS A 457 -14.53 -43.59 21.43
C LYS A 457 -15.03 -43.09 22.80
N ILE A 458 -15.43 -41.79 22.88
CA ILE A 458 -15.94 -41.20 24.10
C ILE A 458 -17.45 -41.32 24.13
N SER A 459 -18.00 -41.82 25.23
CA SER A 459 -19.45 -41.91 25.42
C SER A 459 -20.03 -40.55 25.80
N CYS A 460 -21.11 -40.13 25.14
CA CYS A 460 -21.79 -38.87 25.44
C CYS A 460 -23.31 -38.97 25.32
N ILE A 461 -24.02 -38.03 25.95
CA ILE A 461 -25.47 -37.88 25.83
C ILE A 461 -25.72 -36.56 25.05
N LEU A 462 -26.35 -36.68 23.88
CA LEU A 462 -26.81 -35.53 23.11
C LEU A 462 -28.25 -35.21 23.49
N VAL A 463 -28.49 -34.00 23.99
CA VAL A 463 -29.87 -33.49 24.26
C VAL A 463 -30.21 -32.50 23.15
N THR A 464 -31.23 -32.78 22.37
CA THR A 464 -31.67 -31.93 21.25
C THR A 464 -33.16 -31.80 21.20
N THR A 465 -33.64 -30.69 20.68
CA THR A 465 -35.06 -30.46 20.33
C THR A 465 -35.39 -30.82 18.88
N GLU A 466 -34.38 -31.09 18.06
CA GLU A 466 -34.52 -31.37 16.63
C GLU A 466 -34.66 -32.88 16.35
N ASN A 467 -35.37 -33.23 15.30
CA ASN A 467 -35.40 -34.59 14.76
C ASN A 467 -34.10 -34.84 13.99
N LEU A 468 -33.25 -35.67 14.53
CA LEU A 468 -32.01 -36.08 13.89
C LEU A 468 -32.25 -37.29 13.00
N SER A 469 -32.02 -37.14 11.70
CA SER A 469 -32.08 -38.23 10.69
C SER A 469 -30.82 -39.09 10.62
N ILE A 470 -29.86 -38.90 11.55
CA ILE A 470 -28.55 -39.56 11.54
C ILE A 470 -28.54 -40.64 12.63
N ASN A 471 -28.21 -41.87 12.27
CA ASN A 471 -27.90 -42.92 13.22
C ASN A 471 -26.51 -42.72 13.82
N TYR A 472 -26.46 -42.44 15.10
CA TYR A 472 -25.21 -42.33 15.85
C TYR A 472 -24.81 -43.72 16.41
N PRO A 473 -23.51 -44.00 16.56
CA PRO A 473 -23.04 -45.21 17.18
C PRO A 473 -23.50 -45.34 18.66
N PRO A 474 -23.49 -46.53 19.26
CA PRO A 474 -24.01 -46.78 20.61
C PRO A 474 -23.35 -45.93 21.71
N SER A 475 -22.16 -45.39 21.45
CA SER A 475 -21.47 -44.49 22.37
C SER A 475 -22.15 -43.10 22.53
N ILE A 476 -23.07 -42.74 21.64
CA ILE A 476 -23.81 -41.49 21.70
C ILE A 476 -25.29 -41.80 22.00
N LYS A 477 -25.75 -41.47 23.19
CA LYS A 477 -27.16 -41.55 23.56
C LYS A 477 -27.88 -40.25 23.22
N VAL A 478 -28.80 -40.31 22.28
CA VAL A 478 -29.60 -39.12 21.92
C VAL A 478 -30.85 -39.07 22.82
N VAL A 479 -31.06 -37.93 23.48
CA VAL A 479 -32.23 -37.66 24.30
C VAL A 479 -32.96 -36.46 23.72
N LYS A 480 -34.23 -36.66 23.30
CA LYS A 480 -35.13 -35.58 22.88
C LYS A 480 -35.60 -34.78 24.09
N LYS A 481 -35.38 -33.47 24.11
CA LYS A 481 -35.93 -32.58 25.14
C LYS A 481 -37.35 -32.14 24.72
N ASN A 482 -38.35 -32.42 25.57
CA ASN A 482 -39.66 -31.84 25.40
C ASN A 482 -39.61 -30.34 25.72
N PRO A 483 -40.12 -29.43 24.88
CA PRO A 483 -40.01 -27.97 25.09
C PRO A 483 -40.68 -27.45 26.36
N GLN A 484 -41.43 -28.27 27.11
CA GLN A 484 -42.16 -27.89 28.34
C GLN A 484 -41.34 -28.07 29.64
N ILE A 485 -40.12 -28.59 29.63
CA ILE A 485 -39.32 -28.77 30.86
C ILE A 485 -38.36 -27.58 31.01
N LYS A 486 -38.77 -26.59 31.76
CA LYS A 486 -37.95 -25.41 32.04
C LYS A 486 -36.93 -25.62 33.19
N ASP A 487 -37.08 -26.61 34.02
CA ASP A 487 -36.26 -26.76 35.23
C ASP A 487 -35.75 -28.18 35.41
N VAL A 488 -34.57 -28.51 34.91
CA VAL A 488 -33.69 -29.53 35.51
C VAL A 488 -32.26 -29.26 34.97
N LEU A 489 -31.56 -28.41 35.63
CA LEU A 489 -30.09 -28.40 35.75
C LEU A 489 -29.72 -27.83 37.10
#